data_2f503751f8f99ae3f061d49793cc7619
#
_entry.id   2f503751f8f99ae3f061d49793cc7619
#
_cell.length_a   1.000
_cell.length_b   1.000
_cell.length_c   1.000
_cell.angle_alpha   90.00
_cell.angle_beta   90.00
_cell.angle_gamma   90.00
#
_symmetry.space_group_name_H-M   'P 1'
#
loop_
_entity.id
_entity.type
_entity.pdbx_description
1 polymer ?
#
loop_
_entity_poly.entity_id
_entity_poly.type
_entity_poly.pdbx_seq_one_letter_code
_entity_poly.pdbx_strand_id
1 'polypeptide(L)'
;MGNKRKLLSKIEEIIVSLEKENGRKLTMGDGFSGSGVVSRLFKGHASKLYSNDIADYSETLNKAFLSNVSEEDLKKIAKYVNTANKHADNLTEKYAQPFVSGNWAPRNNVIDENDRVYFTEENGKRIDVLRNYIDTIPAKYRPFLLASLLVECSIHNNTNRRYY
;
A
#
# COMPACT_ATOMS: atom_id res chain seq x y z
N MET A 1 5.87 6.37 -12.41
CA MET A 1 6.30 6.95 -11.11
C MET A 1 7.81 6.86 -10.99
N GLY A 2 8.50 7.96 -10.71
CA GLY A 2 9.96 7.97 -10.53
C GLY A 2 10.39 7.12 -9.34
N ASN A 3 11.31 6.20 -9.55
CA ASN A 3 11.80 5.31 -8.50
C ASN A 3 12.85 6.03 -7.65
N LYS A 4 12.43 6.72 -6.60
CA LYS A 4 13.32 7.40 -5.65
C LYS A 4 14.21 6.45 -4.84
N ARG A 5 13.99 5.12 -4.92
CA ARG A 5 14.79 4.11 -4.18
C ARG A 5 16.28 4.21 -4.47
N LYS A 6 16.65 4.54 -5.71
CA LYS A 6 18.06 4.70 -6.12
C LYS A 6 18.75 5.94 -5.49
N LEU A 7 17.96 6.86 -4.93
CA LEU A 7 18.46 8.09 -4.32
C LEU A 7 18.51 8.01 -2.80
N LEU A 8 18.00 6.94 -2.18
CA LEU A 8 17.86 6.86 -0.73
C LEU A 8 19.20 6.98 0.00
N SER A 9 20.26 6.28 -0.45
CA SER A 9 21.58 6.37 0.15
C SER A 9 22.13 7.80 0.14
N LYS A 10 21.95 8.48 -1.00
CA LYS A 10 22.42 9.87 -1.14
C LYS A 10 21.65 10.86 -0.27
N ILE A 11 20.33 10.62 -0.13
CA ILE A 11 19.48 11.41 0.77
C ILE A 11 19.90 11.16 2.24
N GLU A 12 20.16 9.90 2.60
CA GLU A 12 20.60 9.51 3.94
C GLU A 12 21.94 10.14 4.33
N GLU A 13 22.92 10.14 3.42
CA GLU A 13 24.22 10.83 3.62
C GLU A 13 24.03 12.31 3.96
N ILE A 14 23.13 13.00 3.25
CA ILE A 14 22.81 14.42 3.52
C ILE A 14 22.18 14.57 4.91
N ILE A 15 21.23 13.71 5.26
CA ILE A 15 20.57 13.76 6.56
C ILE A 15 21.58 13.58 7.69
N VAL A 16 22.45 12.56 7.60
CA VAL A 16 23.47 12.26 8.60
C VAL A 16 24.45 13.43 8.75
N SER A 17 24.85 14.07 7.64
CA SER A 17 25.69 15.26 7.67
C SER A 17 25.02 16.41 8.42
N LEU A 18 23.75 16.67 8.13
CA LEU A 18 22.96 17.73 8.78
C LEU A 18 22.71 17.44 10.28
N GLU A 19 22.45 16.17 10.64
CA GLU A 19 22.30 15.77 12.05
C GLU A 19 23.60 16.00 12.84
N LYS A 20 24.73 15.65 12.23
CA LYS A 20 26.06 15.87 12.84
C LYS A 20 26.38 17.35 13.00
N GLU A 21 26.10 18.15 11.98
CA GLU A 21 26.31 19.63 12.05
C GLU A 21 25.46 20.30 13.13
N ASN A 22 24.18 19.84 13.26
CA ASN A 22 23.24 20.44 14.23
C ASN A 22 23.30 19.80 15.62
N GLY A 23 24.03 18.70 15.80
CA GLY A 23 24.12 17.98 17.08
C GLY A 23 22.78 17.35 17.56
N ARG A 24 21.78 17.25 16.71
CA ARG A 24 20.42 16.74 17.05
C ARG A 24 19.69 16.20 15.87
N LYS A 25 18.69 15.33 16.15
CA LYS A 25 17.69 14.93 15.14
C LYS A 25 16.87 16.12 14.65
N LEU A 26 16.53 16.13 13.38
CA LEU A 26 15.84 17.23 12.71
C LEU A 26 14.33 16.99 12.63
N THR A 27 13.57 18.08 12.52
CA THR A 27 12.20 18.00 12.01
C THR A 27 12.25 17.93 10.50
N MET A 28 11.60 16.93 9.90
CA MET A 28 11.65 16.65 8.47
C MET A 28 10.27 16.70 7.84
N GLY A 29 10.19 17.09 6.57
CA GLY A 29 8.98 17.13 5.79
C GLY A 29 9.17 16.51 4.41
N ASP A 30 8.26 15.58 4.03
CA ASP A 30 8.14 15.03 2.68
C ASP A 30 6.86 15.57 2.05
N GLY A 31 6.99 16.62 1.23
CA GLY A 31 5.86 17.36 0.65
C GLY A 31 5.15 16.62 -0.49
N PHE A 32 5.81 15.62 -1.10
CA PHE A 32 5.31 14.83 -2.23
C PHE A 32 5.68 13.37 -2.03
N SER A 33 5.12 12.77 -0.99
CA SER A 33 5.57 11.48 -0.46
C SER A 33 5.31 10.29 -1.40
N GLY A 34 4.29 10.36 -2.25
CA GLY A 34 3.92 9.27 -3.17
C GLY A 34 3.74 7.95 -2.42
N SER A 35 4.60 6.98 -2.73
CA SER A 35 4.60 5.67 -2.05
C SER A 35 5.25 5.67 -0.66
N GLY A 36 5.66 6.83 -0.14
CA GLY A 36 6.25 6.98 1.19
C GLY A 36 7.68 6.45 1.34
N VAL A 37 8.40 6.20 0.24
CA VAL A 37 9.75 5.62 0.29
C VAL A 37 10.74 6.54 1.02
N VAL A 38 10.70 7.85 0.73
CA VAL A 38 11.55 8.86 1.40
C VAL A 38 11.06 9.11 2.82
N SER A 39 9.74 9.21 3.01
CA SER A 39 9.14 9.36 4.35
C SER A 39 9.55 8.23 5.30
N ARG A 40 9.65 6.98 4.80
CA ARG A 40 10.12 5.83 5.61
C ARG A 40 11.59 5.95 6.00
N LEU A 41 12.45 6.47 5.12
CA LEU A 41 13.83 6.81 5.47
C LEU A 41 13.85 7.89 6.55
N PHE A 42 13.10 8.98 6.37
CA PHE A 42 13.01 10.07 7.34
C PHE A 42 12.52 9.62 8.70
N LYS A 43 11.62 8.63 8.77
CA LYS A 43 11.12 8.08 10.05
C LYS A 43 12.24 7.58 10.97
N GLY A 44 13.33 7.03 10.42
CA GLY A 44 14.50 6.57 11.19
C GLY A 44 15.33 7.71 11.79
N HIS A 45 15.34 8.85 11.15
CA HIS A 45 16.20 10.00 11.47
C HIS A 45 15.47 11.15 12.16
N ALA A 46 14.23 11.41 11.80
CA ALA A 46 13.49 12.57 12.26
C ALA A 46 13.16 12.53 13.75
N SER A 47 13.24 13.70 14.41
CA SER A 47 12.60 13.94 15.71
C SER A 47 11.10 14.13 15.55
N LYS A 48 10.68 14.74 14.42
CA LYS A 48 9.30 14.93 14.00
C LYS A 48 9.23 14.84 12.48
N LEU A 49 8.28 14.07 11.97
CA LEU A 49 8.07 13.86 10.53
C LEU A 49 6.71 14.36 10.10
N TYR A 50 6.69 15.15 9.05
CA TYR A 50 5.51 15.52 8.30
C TYR A 50 5.59 14.85 6.93
N SER A 51 4.50 14.20 6.51
CA SER A 51 4.38 13.59 5.19
C SER A 51 3.09 14.05 4.54
N ASN A 52 3.17 14.53 3.32
CA ASN A 52 2.04 15.04 2.55
C ASN A 52 2.07 14.55 1.11
N ASP A 53 0.90 14.31 0.56
CA ASP A 53 0.68 14.07 -0.87
C ASP A 53 -0.78 14.38 -1.21
N ILE A 54 -1.08 14.69 -2.46
CA ILE A 54 -2.44 14.95 -2.94
C ILE A 54 -3.23 13.65 -3.17
N ALA A 55 -2.55 12.53 -3.35
CA ALA A 55 -3.18 11.27 -3.71
C ALA A 55 -3.63 10.49 -2.47
N ASP A 56 -4.90 10.09 -2.42
CA ASP A 56 -5.51 9.34 -1.29
C ASP A 56 -4.78 8.04 -0.96
N TYR A 57 -4.25 7.34 -1.97
CA TYR A 57 -3.47 6.12 -1.72
C TYR A 57 -2.19 6.40 -0.92
N SER A 58 -1.59 7.58 -1.10
CA SER A 58 -0.41 7.99 -0.34
C SER A 58 -0.72 8.18 1.14
N GLU A 59 -1.89 8.73 1.48
CA GLU A 59 -2.35 8.82 2.85
C GLU A 59 -2.45 7.43 3.50
N THR A 60 -3.06 6.47 2.78
CA THR A 60 -3.19 5.09 3.24
C THR A 60 -1.82 4.44 3.50
N LEU A 61 -0.88 4.58 2.55
CA LEU A 61 0.47 4.05 2.68
C LEU A 61 1.23 4.71 3.83
N ASN A 62 1.13 6.03 3.96
CA ASN A 62 1.79 6.77 5.02
C ASN A 62 1.22 6.41 6.41
N LYS A 63 -0.10 6.29 6.55
CA LYS A 63 -0.73 5.81 7.79
C LYS A 63 -0.24 4.42 8.18
N ALA A 64 -0.10 3.51 7.22
CA ALA A 64 0.38 2.16 7.51
C ALA A 64 1.88 2.12 7.86
N PHE A 65 2.73 2.76 7.06
CA PHE A 65 4.18 2.61 7.20
C PHE A 65 4.83 3.58 8.19
N LEU A 66 4.19 4.72 8.46
CA LEU A 66 4.76 5.72 9.37
C LEU A 66 4.19 5.65 10.79
N SER A 67 3.08 4.95 11.01
CA SER A 67 2.53 4.76 12.35
C SER A 67 3.47 3.96 13.26
N ASN A 68 3.47 4.32 14.55
CA ASN A 68 4.04 3.49 15.60
C ASN A 68 2.93 2.56 16.10
N VAL A 69 3.13 1.26 15.98
CA VAL A 69 2.12 0.25 16.29
C VAL A 69 2.55 -0.52 17.54
N SER A 70 1.65 -0.69 18.49
CA SER A 70 1.90 -1.51 19.69
C SER A 70 1.93 -3.01 19.33
N GLU A 71 2.58 -3.82 20.15
CA GLU A 71 2.59 -5.28 19.96
C GLU A 71 1.17 -5.88 19.97
N GLU A 72 0.28 -5.33 20.82
CA GLU A 72 -1.11 -5.75 20.88
C GLU A 72 -1.85 -5.47 19.56
N ASP A 73 -1.66 -4.28 19.00
CA ASP A 73 -2.26 -3.91 17.71
C ASP A 73 -1.65 -4.72 16.56
N LEU A 74 -0.34 -5.03 16.59
CA LEU A 74 0.29 -5.92 15.60
C LEU A 74 -0.36 -7.32 15.60
N LYS A 75 -0.64 -7.90 16.78
CA LYS A 75 -1.34 -9.18 16.89
C LYS A 75 -2.75 -9.12 16.31
N LYS A 76 -3.46 -7.99 16.54
CA LYS A 76 -4.81 -7.77 15.96
C LYS A 76 -4.75 -7.63 14.44
N ILE A 77 -3.79 -6.84 13.93
CA ILE A 77 -3.57 -6.70 12.49
C ILE A 77 -3.28 -8.05 11.84
N ALA A 78 -2.37 -8.85 12.42
CA ALA A 78 -2.05 -10.19 11.92
C ALA A 78 -3.30 -11.10 11.86
N LYS A 79 -4.16 -11.03 12.89
CA LYS A 79 -5.44 -11.77 12.90
C LYS A 79 -6.36 -11.35 11.75
N TYR A 80 -6.49 -10.04 11.51
CA TYR A 80 -7.31 -9.53 10.40
C TYR A 80 -6.73 -9.93 9.04
N VAL A 81 -5.41 -9.86 8.86
CA VAL A 81 -4.74 -10.31 7.63
C VAL A 81 -5.01 -11.79 7.37
N ASN A 82 -4.84 -12.65 8.38
CA ASN A 82 -5.10 -14.08 8.24
C ASN A 82 -6.57 -14.36 7.89
N THR A 83 -7.50 -13.62 8.48
CA THR A 83 -8.93 -13.75 8.17
C THR A 83 -9.24 -13.26 6.77
N ALA A 84 -8.66 -12.14 6.35
CA ALA A 84 -8.80 -11.60 4.99
C ALA A 84 -8.33 -12.62 3.93
N ASN A 85 -7.16 -13.22 4.13
CA ASN A 85 -6.63 -14.24 3.23
C ASN A 85 -7.56 -15.45 3.11
N LYS A 86 -8.08 -15.95 4.25
CA LYS A 86 -9.07 -17.06 4.22
C LYS A 86 -10.32 -16.70 3.42
N HIS A 87 -10.82 -15.47 3.54
CA HIS A 87 -11.98 -15.03 2.75
C HIS A 87 -11.64 -14.94 1.26
N ALA A 88 -10.46 -14.43 0.91
CA ALA A 88 -10.01 -14.34 -0.48
C ALA A 88 -9.76 -15.72 -1.09
N ASP A 89 -9.16 -16.66 -0.36
CA ASP A 89 -8.90 -18.04 -0.84
C ASP A 89 -10.20 -18.79 -1.12
N ASN A 90 -11.23 -18.55 -0.32
CA ASN A 90 -12.54 -19.18 -0.48
C ASN A 90 -13.53 -18.37 -1.34
N LEU A 91 -13.13 -17.21 -1.87
CA LEU A 91 -13.99 -16.24 -2.58
C LEU A 91 -15.34 -16.05 -1.87
N THR A 92 -15.29 -15.77 -0.56
CA THR A 92 -16.48 -15.75 0.33
C THR A 92 -17.57 -14.82 -0.22
N GLU A 93 -18.73 -15.37 -0.60
CA GLU A 93 -19.84 -14.67 -1.27
C GLU A 93 -20.27 -13.37 -0.58
N LYS A 94 -20.29 -13.37 0.75
CA LYS A 94 -20.63 -12.17 1.54
C LYS A 94 -19.81 -10.94 1.16
N TYR A 95 -18.58 -11.14 0.68
CA TYR A 95 -17.64 -10.08 0.31
C TYR A 95 -17.36 -10.01 -1.20
N ALA A 96 -18.02 -10.86 -2.01
CA ALA A 96 -17.79 -10.99 -3.44
C ALA A 96 -18.52 -9.95 -4.30
N GLN A 97 -18.81 -8.75 -3.76
CA GLN A 97 -19.42 -7.67 -4.55
C GLN A 97 -18.42 -7.16 -5.59
N PRO A 98 -18.73 -7.28 -6.89
CA PRO A 98 -17.78 -7.01 -7.94
C PRO A 98 -17.59 -5.51 -8.17
N PHE A 99 -16.36 -5.07 -8.11
CA PHE A 99 -15.92 -3.75 -8.57
C PHE A 99 -14.66 -3.89 -9.44
N VAL A 100 -13.60 -4.48 -8.91
CA VAL A 100 -12.34 -4.70 -9.66
C VAL A 100 -12.55 -5.80 -10.69
N SER A 101 -13.16 -6.92 -10.30
CA SER A 101 -13.48 -8.00 -11.23
C SER A 101 -14.46 -7.59 -12.34
N GLY A 102 -15.38 -6.67 -12.04
CA GLY A 102 -16.35 -6.17 -13.01
C GLY A 102 -15.84 -5.12 -13.98
N ASN A 103 -14.76 -4.39 -13.63
CA ASN A 103 -14.28 -3.23 -14.39
C ASN A 103 -12.84 -3.37 -14.92
N TRP A 104 -12.03 -4.27 -14.34
CA TRP A 104 -10.59 -4.33 -14.57
C TRP A 104 -10.07 -5.75 -14.85
N ALA A 105 -10.97 -6.70 -15.00
CA ALA A 105 -10.67 -8.09 -15.34
C ALA A 105 -11.66 -8.60 -16.41
N PRO A 106 -11.25 -9.57 -17.25
CA PRO A 106 -12.15 -10.18 -18.23
C PRO A 106 -13.24 -11.00 -17.54
N ARG A 107 -14.40 -11.10 -18.16
CA ARG A 107 -15.50 -11.92 -17.68
C ARG A 107 -15.37 -13.35 -18.22
N ASN A 108 -15.59 -14.34 -17.35
CA ASN A 108 -15.56 -15.77 -17.73
C ASN A 108 -14.24 -16.22 -18.38
N ASN A 109 -13.12 -15.57 -18.06
CA ASN A 109 -11.80 -15.82 -18.65
C ASN A 109 -11.77 -15.72 -20.20
N VAL A 110 -12.77 -15.12 -20.81
CA VAL A 110 -12.82 -14.81 -22.24
C VAL A 110 -12.46 -13.33 -22.39
N ILE A 111 -11.42 -13.06 -23.19
CA ILE A 111 -10.95 -11.69 -23.45
C ILE A 111 -11.54 -11.24 -24.77
N ASP A 112 -12.31 -10.15 -24.77
CA ASP A 112 -12.77 -9.44 -25.95
C ASP A 112 -12.07 -8.07 -26.10
N GLU A 113 -12.35 -7.38 -27.21
CA GLU A 113 -11.74 -6.10 -27.55
C GLU A 113 -12.11 -4.94 -26.59
N ASN A 114 -13.17 -5.12 -25.80
CA ASN A 114 -13.67 -4.13 -24.84
C ASN A 114 -13.19 -4.40 -23.41
N ASP A 115 -12.55 -5.56 -23.16
CA ASP A 115 -12.14 -5.96 -21.83
C ASP A 115 -10.91 -5.19 -21.35
N ARG A 116 -10.99 -4.76 -20.09
CA ARG A 116 -9.84 -4.22 -19.37
C ARG A 116 -9.14 -5.35 -18.62
N VAL A 117 -8.02 -5.79 -19.14
CA VAL A 117 -7.26 -6.96 -18.64
C VAL A 117 -6.14 -6.55 -17.66
N TYR A 118 -6.42 -5.63 -16.73
CA TYR A 118 -5.45 -5.27 -15.70
C TYR A 118 -5.15 -6.43 -14.75
N PHE A 119 -6.17 -7.21 -14.42
CA PHE A 119 -6.07 -8.39 -13.58
C PHE A 119 -6.65 -9.60 -14.32
N THR A 120 -6.29 -10.80 -13.87
CA THR A 120 -7.06 -11.99 -14.20
C THR A 120 -8.42 -11.93 -13.49
N GLU A 121 -9.41 -12.65 -13.99
CA GLU A 121 -10.74 -12.73 -13.36
C GLU A 121 -10.64 -13.16 -11.89
N GLU A 122 -9.81 -14.18 -11.60
CA GLU A 122 -9.58 -14.70 -10.26
C GLU A 122 -8.97 -13.62 -9.35
N ASN A 123 -7.90 -12.94 -9.79
CA ASN A 123 -7.28 -11.87 -9.01
C ASN A 123 -8.25 -10.72 -8.79
N GLY A 124 -9.05 -10.34 -9.77
CA GLY A 124 -10.09 -9.33 -9.62
C GLY A 124 -11.10 -9.69 -8.52
N LYS A 125 -11.58 -10.93 -8.52
CA LYS A 125 -12.50 -11.45 -7.48
C LYS A 125 -11.85 -11.48 -6.09
N ARG A 126 -10.60 -11.90 -5.99
CA ARG A 126 -9.85 -11.90 -4.72
C ARG A 126 -9.67 -10.48 -4.18
N ILE A 127 -9.35 -9.51 -5.05
CA ILE A 127 -9.23 -8.10 -4.66
C ILE A 127 -10.57 -7.57 -4.13
N ASP A 128 -11.68 -7.86 -4.80
CA ASP A 128 -13.01 -7.45 -4.36
C ASP A 128 -13.35 -8.01 -2.97
N VAL A 129 -13.13 -9.30 -2.75
CA VAL A 129 -13.35 -9.93 -1.44
C VAL A 129 -12.48 -9.28 -0.34
N LEU A 130 -11.19 -9.07 -0.60
CA LEU A 130 -10.28 -8.43 0.34
C LEU A 130 -10.75 -7.01 0.65
N ARG A 131 -11.07 -6.22 -0.37
CA ARG A 131 -11.48 -4.83 -0.21
C ARG A 131 -12.76 -4.72 0.61
N ASN A 132 -13.78 -5.52 0.28
CA ASN A 132 -15.06 -5.50 0.97
C ASN A 132 -14.95 -6.01 2.43
N TYR A 133 -14.11 -7.02 2.68
CA TYR A 133 -13.83 -7.45 4.05
C TYR A 133 -13.13 -6.35 4.86
N ILE A 134 -12.15 -5.65 4.29
CA ILE A 134 -11.42 -4.57 4.97
C ILE A 134 -12.36 -3.47 5.45
N ASP A 135 -13.44 -3.19 4.74
CA ASP A 135 -14.44 -2.20 5.18
C ASP A 135 -15.23 -2.62 6.43
N THR A 136 -15.22 -3.90 6.78
CA THR A 136 -15.91 -4.40 7.97
C THR A 136 -15.06 -4.35 9.25
N ILE A 137 -13.73 -4.21 9.15
CA ILE A 137 -12.87 -4.15 10.32
C ILE A 137 -12.78 -2.73 10.91
N PRO A 138 -12.36 -2.57 12.19
CA PRO A 138 -12.24 -1.24 12.80
C PRO A 138 -11.33 -0.30 11.99
N ALA A 139 -11.77 0.95 11.82
CA ALA A 139 -11.13 1.93 10.94
C ALA A 139 -9.63 2.12 11.19
N LYS A 140 -9.17 2.03 12.45
CA LYS A 140 -7.76 2.18 12.80
C LYS A 140 -6.85 1.11 12.19
N TYR A 141 -7.38 -0.08 11.82
CA TYR A 141 -6.59 -1.17 11.25
C TYR A 141 -6.66 -1.24 9.72
N ARG A 142 -7.66 -0.59 9.11
CA ARG A 142 -7.86 -0.61 7.64
C ARG A 142 -6.63 -0.19 6.84
N PRO A 143 -5.92 0.90 7.21
CA PRO A 143 -4.75 1.33 6.44
C PRO A 143 -3.67 0.25 6.30
N PHE A 144 -3.47 -0.60 7.32
CA PHE A 144 -2.43 -1.65 7.29
C PHE A 144 -2.76 -2.74 6.25
N LEU A 145 -4.02 -3.15 6.16
CA LEU A 145 -4.45 -4.14 5.16
C LEU A 145 -4.55 -3.52 3.77
N LEU A 146 -5.12 -2.31 3.67
CA LEU A 146 -5.21 -1.59 2.39
C LEU A 146 -3.84 -1.30 1.78
N ALA A 147 -2.85 -0.90 2.60
CA ALA A 147 -1.49 -0.65 2.11
C ALA A 147 -0.87 -1.91 1.51
N SER A 148 -1.04 -3.06 2.17
CA SER A 148 -0.58 -4.35 1.65
C SER A 148 -1.29 -4.70 0.35
N LEU A 149 -2.62 -4.56 0.29
CA LEU A 149 -3.40 -4.82 -0.92
C LEU A 149 -2.97 -3.92 -2.08
N LEU A 150 -2.76 -2.62 -1.86
CA LEU A 150 -2.30 -1.68 -2.88
C LEU A 150 -0.91 -2.06 -3.44
N VAL A 151 0.01 -2.49 -2.56
CA VAL A 151 1.34 -2.94 -2.98
C VAL A 151 1.22 -4.20 -3.84
N GLU A 152 0.47 -5.20 -3.39
CA GLU A 152 0.27 -6.45 -4.15
C GLU A 152 -0.43 -6.21 -5.49
N CYS A 153 -1.47 -5.39 -5.54
CA CYS A 153 -2.12 -5.01 -6.80
C CYS A 153 -1.15 -4.33 -7.78
N SER A 154 -0.18 -3.56 -7.29
CA SER A 154 0.82 -2.91 -8.14
C SER A 154 1.87 -3.88 -8.73
N ILE A 155 2.07 -5.02 -8.07
CA ILE A 155 3.04 -6.04 -8.48
C ILE A 155 2.38 -7.09 -9.39
N HIS A 156 1.16 -7.50 -9.06
CA HIS A 156 0.44 -8.62 -9.68
C HIS A 156 -0.58 -8.18 -10.74
N ASN A 157 -0.35 -7.04 -11.40
CA ASN A 157 -1.16 -6.65 -12.55
C ASN A 157 -0.51 -7.10 -13.87
N ASN A 158 -1.32 -7.27 -14.90
CA ASN A 158 -0.89 -7.75 -16.22
C ASN A 158 -0.08 -6.71 -17.02
N THR A 159 -0.04 -5.45 -16.58
CA THR A 159 0.56 -4.35 -17.35
C THR A 159 2.06 -4.16 -17.10
N ASN A 160 2.62 -4.77 -16.06
CA ASN A 160 3.99 -4.49 -15.61
C ASN A 160 5.10 -5.28 -16.31
N ARG A 161 4.83 -6.10 -17.32
CA ARG A 161 5.86 -7.00 -17.89
C ARG A 161 6.21 -6.80 -19.36
N ARG A 162 5.70 -5.80 -20.09
CA ARG A 162 5.90 -5.78 -21.55
C ARG A 162 6.25 -4.45 -22.23
N TYR A 163 6.60 -3.40 -21.55
CA TYR A 163 7.06 -2.20 -22.24
C TYR A 163 8.22 -1.54 -21.48
N TYR A 164 9.39 -2.16 -21.59
CA TYR A 164 10.69 -1.46 -21.63
C TYR A 164 11.71 -2.40 -22.25
#